data_600f3a7063ca880738ad3c5786353673
#
_entry.id   600f3a7063ca880738ad3c5786353673
#
_cell.length_a   1.000
_cell.length_b   1.000
_cell.length_c   1.000
_cell.angle_alpha   90.00
_cell.angle_beta   90.00
_cell.angle_gamma   90.00
#
_symmetry.space_group_name_H-M   'P 1'
#
loop_
_entity.id
_entity.type
_entity.pdbx_description
1 polymer ?
#
loop_
_entity_poly.entity_id
_entity_poly.type
_entity_poly.pdbx_seq_one_letter_code
_entity_poly.pdbx_strand_id
1 'polypeptide(L)'
;MIDTLLFDLDNTLLDFDKAEANALSKALHDVNIKVDDLMLIRYNKINSSQWKLLEKGIITREEIKLRRFKILFEEFSLNADPEEVARNYQEYLGQGHYFIKDAEEVLEQLSKTHRIYLVTNGTLSVQKGRIESSGIKKYLQGVFISEEVGYNKPSKEYFEYCFSHIPDFKKENTAIIGDSLSSDIQGGKNAG
;
A
#
# COMPACT_ATOMS: atom_id res chain seq x y z
N MET A 1 10.88 -8.60 25.56
CA MET A 1 11.16 -9.38 24.32
C MET A 1 10.09 -9.01 23.30
N ILE A 2 10.45 -8.79 22.05
CA ILE A 2 9.44 -8.49 21.00
C ILE A 2 8.58 -9.74 20.80
N ASP A 3 7.28 -9.57 20.77
CA ASP A 3 6.26 -10.61 20.54
C ASP A 3 5.20 -10.20 19.50
N THR A 4 5.13 -8.93 19.16
CA THR A 4 4.16 -8.35 18.23
C THR A 4 4.88 -7.61 17.11
N LEU A 5 4.55 -7.96 15.86
CA LEU A 5 5.15 -7.37 14.67
C LEU A 5 4.06 -6.69 13.82
N LEU A 6 4.27 -5.41 13.51
CA LEU A 6 3.44 -4.63 12.60
C LEU A 6 4.17 -4.55 11.26
N PHE A 7 3.71 -5.27 10.26
CA PHE A 7 4.29 -5.25 8.92
C PHE A 7 3.53 -4.29 8.01
N ASP A 8 4.28 -3.47 7.28
CA ASP A 8 3.76 -2.84 6.09
C ASP A 8 3.58 -3.87 4.95
N LEU A 9 2.81 -3.53 3.92
CA LEU A 9 2.55 -4.42 2.80
C LEU A 9 3.40 -4.08 1.57
N ASP A 10 3.30 -2.82 1.12
CA ASP A 10 3.80 -2.37 -0.18
C ASP A 10 5.31 -2.15 -0.15
N ASN A 11 6.05 -2.81 -1.04
CA ASN A 11 7.52 -2.84 -1.08
C ASN A 11 8.18 -3.37 0.21
N THR A 12 7.38 -3.97 1.09
CA THR A 12 7.85 -4.68 2.29
C THR A 12 7.61 -6.19 2.18
N LEU A 13 6.37 -6.59 1.96
CA LEU A 13 5.97 -7.99 1.74
C LEU A 13 5.65 -8.28 0.28
N LEU A 14 4.97 -7.36 -0.38
CA LEU A 14 4.59 -7.45 -1.79
C LEU A 14 5.26 -6.31 -2.59
N ASP A 15 5.84 -6.67 -3.71
CA ASP A 15 6.46 -5.79 -4.71
C ASP A 15 5.37 -4.91 -5.36
N PHE A 16 5.20 -3.71 -4.80
CA PHE A 16 4.22 -2.74 -5.28
C PHE A 16 4.61 -2.18 -6.65
N ASP A 17 5.89 -1.92 -6.88
CA ASP A 17 6.35 -1.33 -8.14
C ASP A 17 6.04 -2.25 -9.32
N LYS A 18 6.21 -3.55 -9.13
CA LYS A 18 5.84 -4.55 -10.13
C LYS A 18 4.32 -4.65 -10.31
N ALA A 19 3.55 -4.61 -9.23
CA ALA A 19 2.09 -4.63 -9.29
C ALA A 19 1.54 -3.37 -9.98
N GLU A 20 2.08 -2.20 -9.64
CA GLU A 20 1.76 -0.90 -10.23
C GLU A 20 2.01 -0.91 -11.75
N ALA A 21 3.22 -1.30 -12.18
CA ALA A 21 3.59 -1.33 -13.59
C ALA A 21 2.68 -2.26 -14.42
N ASN A 22 2.38 -3.44 -13.88
CA ASN A 22 1.48 -4.39 -14.54
C ASN A 22 0.04 -3.87 -14.62
N ALA A 23 -0.47 -3.28 -13.53
CA ALA A 23 -1.82 -2.74 -13.48
C ALA A 23 -1.98 -1.55 -14.45
N LEU A 24 -1.00 -0.64 -14.49
CA LEU A 24 -0.99 0.49 -15.41
C LEU A 24 -0.95 0.03 -16.87
N SER A 25 -0.07 -0.92 -17.19
CA SER A 25 0.05 -1.46 -18.54
C SER A 25 -1.26 -2.08 -19.04
N LYS A 26 -1.94 -2.85 -18.20
CA LYS A 26 -3.22 -3.45 -18.54
C LYS A 26 -4.31 -2.38 -18.71
N ALA A 27 -4.42 -1.44 -17.77
CA ALA A 27 -5.46 -0.41 -17.80
C ALA A 27 -5.34 0.52 -19.03
N LEU A 28 -4.11 0.85 -19.44
CA LEU A 28 -3.87 1.65 -20.65
C LEU A 28 -4.07 0.83 -21.94
N HIS A 29 -3.71 -0.45 -21.93
CA HIS A 29 -3.98 -1.35 -23.03
C HIS A 29 -5.49 -1.48 -23.34
N ASP A 30 -6.34 -1.53 -22.32
CA ASP A 30 -7.81 -1.62 -22.47
C ASP A 30 -8.39 -0.44 -23.25
N VAL A 31 -7.74 0.71 -23.20
CA VAL A 31 -8.10 1.92 -23.96
C VAL A 31 -7.20 2.14 -25.18
N ASN A 32 -6.55 1.08 -25.66
CA ASN A 32 -5.67 1.07 -26.83
C ASN A 32 -4.46 2.03 -26.76
N ILE A 33 -3.96 2.32 -25.57
CA ILE A 33 -2.74 3.11 -25.38
C ILE A 33 -1.57 2.15 -25.16
N LYS A 34 -0.52 2.30 -25.99
CA LYS A 34 0.73 1.56 -25.84
C LYS A 34 1.59 2.18 -24.75
N VAL A 35 2.01 1.36 -23.82
CA VAL A 35 2.88 1.75 -22.70
C VAL A 35 4.33 1.49 -23.04
N ASP A 36 5.21 2.42 -22.70
CA ASP A 36 6.66 2.27 -22.73
C ASP A 36 7.28 2.46 -21.32
N ASP A 37 8.56 2.17 -21.20
CA ASP A 37 9.29 2.25 -19.93
C ASP A 37 9.30 3.69 -19.37
N LEU A 38 9.34 4.70 -20.24
CA LEU A 38 9.31 6.10 -19.82
C LEU A 38 7.99 6.45 -19.13
N MET A 39 6.88 5.98 -19.69
CA MET A 39 5.55 6.20 -19.13
C MET A 39 5.40 5.50 -17.76
N LEU A 40 5.91 4.28 -17.61
CA LEU A 40 5.92 3.55 -16.33
C LEU A 40 6.72 4.32 -15.26
N ILE A 41 7.94 4.74 -15.59
CA ILE A 41 8.80 5.52 -14.68
C ILE A 41 8.14 6.84 -14.29
N ARG A 42 7.51 7.54 -15.24
CA ARG A 42 6.83 8.81 -14.96
C ARG A 42 5.61 8.61 -14.07
N TYR A 43 4.79 7.60 -14.36
CA TYR A 43 3.63 7.29 -13.53
C TYR A 43 4.02 6.97 -12.08
N ASN A 44 5.03 6.13 -11.87
CA ASN A 44 5.54 5.82 -10.52
C ASN A 44 5.92 7.09 -9.75
N LYS A 45 6.63 8.04 -10.40
CA LYS A 45 6.98 9.34 -9.80
C LYS A 45 5.75 10.20 -9.50
N ILE A 46 4.80 10.26 -10.42
CA ILE A 46 3.52 10.97 -10.23
C ILE A 46 2.79 10.36 -9.04
N ASN A 47 2.57 9.04 -9.05
CA ASN A 47 1.87 8.33 -8.00
C ASN A 47 2.50 8.55 -6.62
N SER A 48 3.81 8.32 -6.50
CA SER A 48 4.55 8.58 -5.24
C SER A 48 4.41 10.01 -4.75
N SER A 49 4.41 11.01 -5.67
CA SER A 49 4.22 12.41 -5.29
C SER A 49 2.82 12.68 -4.72
N GLN A 50 1.78 12.06 -5.30
CA GLN A 50 0.40 12.23 -4.83
C GLN A 50 0.18 11.57 -3.46
N TRP A 51 0.74 10.38 -3.22
CA TRP A 51 0.71 9.75 -1.90
C TRP A 51 1.39 10.60 -0.81
N LYS A 52 2.53 11.25 -1.13
CA LYS A 52 3.19 12.20 -0.22
C LYS A 52 2.32 13.43 0.10
N LEU A 53 1.47 13.88 -0.83
CA LEU A 53 0.52 14.95 -0.57
C LEU A 53 -0.60 14.50 0.37
N LEU A 54 -1.08 13.26 0.24
CA LEU A 54 -2.04 12.68 1.18
C LEU A 54 -1.44 12.56 2.58
N GLU A 55 -0.22 12.04 2.72
CA GLU A 55 0.48 11.95 4.03
C GLU A 55 0.59 13.30 4.74
N LYS A 56 0.70 14.39 3.97
CA LYS A 56 0.72 15.77 4.48
C LYS A 56 -0.68 16.36 4.70
N GLY A 57 -1.75 15.64 4.40
CA GLY A 57 -3.12 16.12 4.48
C GLY A 57 -3.48 17.20 3.46
N ILE A 58 -2.70 17.35 2.36
CA ILE A 58 -2.92 18.38 1.33
C ILE A 58 -4.02 17.97 0.36
N ILE A 59 -4.13 16.68 0.05
CA ILE A 59 -5.16 16.12 -0.82
C ILE A 59 -5.82 14.91 -0.16
N THR A 60 -7.01 14.58 -0.61
CA THR A 60 -7.78 13.42 -0.16
C THR A 60 -7.40 12.15 -0.93
N ARG A 61 -7.79 11.00 -0.39
CA ARG A 61 -7.61 9.70 -1.06
C ARG A 61 -8.41 9.61 -2.37
N GLU A 62 -9.60 10.17 -2.40
CA GLU A 62 -10.43 10.20 -3.62
C GLU A 62 -9.76 11.04 -4.72
N GLU A 63 -9.14 12.16 -4.35
CA GLU A 63 -8.40 12.98 -5.32
C GLU A 63 -7.21 12.22 -5.91
N ILE A 64 -6.46 11.43 -5.12
CA ILE A 64 -5.34 10.64 -5.64
C ILE A 64 -5.79 9.69 -6.74
N LYS A 65 -6.92 8.99 -6.54
CA LYS A 65 -7.41 7.94 -7.45
C LYS A 65 -7.48 8.41 -8.88
N LEU A 66 -7.88 9.65 -9.10
CA LEU A 66 -8.04 10.24 -10.44
C LEU A 66 -6.90 11.19 -10.83
N ARG A 67 -6.44 12.03 -9.90
CA ARG A 67 -5.49 13.12 -10.19
C ARG A 67 -4.20 12.62 -10.84
N ARG A 68 -3.65 11.49 -10.39
CA ARG A 68 -2.42 10.89 -10.95
C ARG A 68 -2.58 10.52 -12.42
N PHE A 69 -3.76 10.08 -12.85
CA PHE A 69 -4.04 9.78 -14.25
C PHE A 69 -4.23 11.05 -15.07
N LYS A 70 -4.92 12.06 -14.54
CA LYS A 70 -5.03 13.37 -15.22
C LYS A 70 -3.66 13.97 -15.51
N ILE A 71 -2.73 13.93 -14.55
CA ILE A 71 -1.35 14.41 -14.73
C ILE A 71 -0.63 13.59 -15.81
N LEU A 72 -0.72 12.25 -15.77
CA LEU A 72 -0.10 11.38 -16.77
C LEU A 72 -0.65 11.67 -18.17
N PHE A 73 -1.97 11.81 -18.29
CA PHE A 73 -2.65 12.06 -19.55
C PHE A 73 -2.26 13.42 -20.16
N GLU A 74 -2.14 14.45 -19.33
CA GLU A 74 -1.66 15.76 -19.75
C GLU A 74 -0.20 15.72 -20.24
N GLU A 75 0.71 15.08 -19.47
CA GLU A 75 2.13 14.98 -19.83
C GLU A 75 2.37 14.24 -21.15
N PHE A 76 1.63 13.17 -21.39
CA PHE A 76 1.80 12.32 -22.57
C PHE A 76 0.79 12.63 -23.70
N SER A 77 -0.04 13.66 -23.54
CA SER A 77 -1.12 14.03 -24.48
C SER A 77 -1.99 12.83 -24.88
N LEU A 78 -2.39 12.01 -23.88
CA LEU A 78 -3.17 10.80 -24.12
C LEU A 78 -4.62 11.14 -24.42
N ASN A 79 -5.21 10.45 -25.38
CA ASN A 79 -6.61 10.66 -25.80
C ASN A 79 -7.47 9.47 -25.40
N ALA A 80 -7.84 9.41 -24.12
CA ALA A 80 -8.78 8.45 -23.54
C ALA A 80 -9.41 9.06 -22.28
N ASP A 81 -10.38 8.37 -21.69
CA ASP A 81 -10.98 8.79 -20.40
C ASP A 81 -10.09 8.39 -19.21
N PRO A 82 -9.50 9.35 -18.48
CA PRO A 82 -8.68 9.05 -17.32
C PRO A 82 -9.47 8.39 -16.17
N GLU A 83 -10.79 8.56 -16.10
CA GLU A 83 -11.64 7.92 -15.08
C GLU A 83 -11.80 6.42 -15.36
N GLU A 84 -11.96 6.04 -16.63
CA GLU A 84 -12.00 4.65 -17.04
C GLU A 84 -10.68 3.95 -16.71
N VAL A 85 -9.55 4.55 -17.09
CA VAL A 85 -8.22 4.01 -16.78
C VAL A 85 -8.00 3.91 -15.27
N ALA A 86 -8.45 4.89 -14.50
CA ALA A 86 -8.34 4.86 -13.04
C ALA A 86 -9.13 3.69 -12.42
N ARG A 87 -10.33 3.39 -12.91
CA ARG A 87 -11.14 2.24 -12.45
C ARG A 87 -10.46 0.92 -12.78
N ASN A 88 -10.07 0.74 -14.05
CA ASN A 88 -9.42 -0.49 -14.52
C ASN A 88 -8.09 -0.74 -13.77
N TYR A 89 -7.31 0.32 -13.57
CA TYR A 89 -6.08 0.25 -12.78
C TYR A 89 -6.31 -0.24 -11.33
N GLN A 90 -7.32 0.27 -10.63
CA GLN A 90 -7.65 -0.18 -9.27
C GLN A 90 -7.99 -1.67 -9.24
N GLU A 91 -8.76 -2.14 -10.22
CA GLU A 91 -9.13 -3.54 -10.34
C GLU A 91 -7.90 -4.43 -10.56
N TYR A 92 -7.06 -4.10 -11.57
CA TYR A 92 -5.84 -4.86 -11.85
C TYR A 92 -4.83 -4.80 -10.72
N LEU A 93 -4.70 -3.67 -10.05
CA LEU A 93 -3.81 -3.53 -8.90
C LEU A 93 -4.26 -4.44 -7.74
N GLY A 94 -5.57 -4.54 -7.50
CA GLY A 94 -6.14 -5.44 -6.49
C GLY A 94 -5.85 -6.93 -6.73
N GLN A 95 -5.53 -7.31 -7.97
CA GLN A 95 -5.14 -8.67 -8.34
C GLN A 95 -3.62 -8.92 -8.25
N GLY A 96 -2.82 -7.85 -8.18
CA GLY A 96 -1.36 -7.91 -8.21
C GLY A 96 -0.74 -8.28 -6.87
N HIS A 97 -0.20 -9.50 -6.73
CA HIS A 97 0.41 -10.01 -5.49
C HIS A 97 1.77 -10.65 -5.76
N TYR A 98 2.73 -9.86 -6.15
CA TYR A 98 4.12 -10.31 -6.34
C TYR A 98 4.85 -10.22 -5.00
N PHE A 99 5.40 -11.33 -4.50
CA PHE A 99 6.17 -11.30 -3.26
C PHE A 99 7.53 -10.61 -3.46
N ILE A 100 7.95 -9.84 -2.46
CA ILE A 100 9.36 -9.51 -2.25
C ILE A 100 10.09 -10.82 -1.98
N LYS A 101 11.33 -10.92 -2.46
CA LYS A 101 12.15 -12.13 -2.30
C LYS A 101 12.16 -12.57 -0.83
N ASP A 102 11.91 -13.83 -0.58
CA ASP A 102 11.91 -14.50 0.72
C ASP A 102 10.83 -14.01 1.72
N ALA A 103 9.97 -13.03 1.35
CA ALA A 103 9.00 -12.44 2.27
C ALA A 103 7.96 -13.45 2.81
N GLU A 104 7.48 -14.37 1.98
CA GLU A 104 6.54 -15.40 2.43
C GLU A 104 7.18 -16.36 3.42
N GLU A 105 8.43 -16.78 3.17
CA GLU A 105 9.19 -17.66 4.07
C GLU A 105 9.41 -16.97 5.43
N VAL A 106 9.77 -15.69 5.42
CA VAL A 106 9.95 -14.88 6.64
C VAL A 106 8.64 -14.80 7.43
N LEU A 107 7.50 -14.52 6.77
CA LEU A 107 6.19 -14.50 7.43
C LEU A 107 5.85 -15.86 8.05
N GLU A 108 6.09 -16.95 7.32
CA GLU A 108 5.84 -18.31 7.83
C GLU A 108 6.67 -18.61 9.09
N GLN A 109 7.95 -18.26 9.10
CA GLN A 109 8.81 -18.50 10.25
C GLN A 109 8.41 -17.63 11.44
N LEU A 110 8.18 -16.33 11.23
CA LEU A 110 7.83 -15.39 12.30
C LEU A 110 6.45 -15.67 12.90
N SER A 111 5.48 -16.12 12.10
CA SER A 111 4.14 -16.45 12.59
C SER A 111 4.10 -17.58 13.62
N LYS A 112 5.15 -18.41 13.70
CA LYS A 112 5.27 -19.49 14.70
C LYS A 112 5.60 -18.98 16.10
N THR A 113 6.13 -17.77 16.21
CA THR A 113 6.67 -17.22 17.48
C THR A 113 6.19 -15.82 17.80
N HIS A 114 5.63 -15.10 16.83
CA HIS A 114 5.18 -13.73 16.96
C HIS A 114 3.74 -13.54 16.51
N ARG A 115 3.06 -12.58 17.08
CA ARG A 115 1.77 -12.09 16.57
C ARG A 115 2.05 -11.09 15.44
N ILE A 116 1.57 -11.39 14.24
CA ILE A 116 1.79 -10.55 13.07
C ILE A 116 0.52 -9.80 12.70
N TYR A 117 0.62 -8.49 12.57
CA TYR A 117 -0.44 -7.61 12.09
C TYR A 117 0.04 -6.83 10.89
N LEU A 118 -0.85 -6.58 9.94
CA LEU A 118 -0.58 -5.76 8.77
C LEU A 118 -1.05 -4.32 9.01
N VAL A 119 -0.20 -3.34 8.67
CA VAL A 119 -0.47 -1.90 8.80
C VAL A 119 -0.15 -1.21 7.47
N THR A 120 -1.16 -0.75 6.72
CA THR A 120 -0.95 -0.23 5.37
C THR A 120 -1.74 1.04 5.05
N ASN A 121 -1.14 1.95 4.27
CA ASN A 121 -1.77 3.19 3.78
C ASN A 121 -2.55 3.01 2.46
N GLY A 122 -2.63 1.81 1.93
CA GLY A 122 -3.28 1.55 0.64
C GLY A 122 -4.81 1.76 0.63
N THR A 123 -5.38 1.68 -0.56
CA THR A 123 -6.84 1.73 -0.77
C THR A 123 -7.49 0.42 -0.32
N LEU A 124 -8.62 0.50 0.36
CA LEU A 124 -9.28 -0.64 1.01
C LEU A 124 -9.53 -1.81 0.06
N SER A 125 -10.17 -1.55 -1.09
CA SER A 125 -10.50 -2.58 -2.07
C SER A 125 -9.26 -3.24 -2.66
N VAL A 126 -8.24 -2.45 -2.98
CA VAL A 126 -6.96 -2.91 -3.53
C VAL A 126 -6.22 -3.79 -2.52
N GLN A 127 -6.07 -3.31 -1.29
CA GLN A 127 -5.32 -4.08 -0.28
C GLN A 127 -6.04 -5.36 0.13
N LYS A 128 -7.38 -5.33 0.26
CA LYS A 128 -8.17 -6.57 0.51
C LYS A 128 -7.96 -7.59 -0.60
N GLY A 129 -8.02 -7.19 -1.88
CA GLY A 129 -7.79 -8.07 -3.02
C GLY A 129 -6.38 -8.68 -3.03
N ARG A 130 -5.35 -7.85 -2.80
CA ARG A 130 -3.94 -8.31 -2.77
C ARG A 130 -3.64 -9.23 -1.58
N ILE A 131 -4.17 -8.95 -0.40
CA ILE A 131 -4.02 -9.79 0.79
C ILE A 131 -4.70 -11.16 0.57
N GLU A 132 -5.88 -11.17 -0.03
CA GLU A 132 -6.62 -12.40 -0.29
C GLU A 132 -5.94 -13.24 -1.37
N SER A 133 -5.60 -12.63 -2.50
CA SER A 133 -4.99 -13.32 -3.63
C SER A 133 -3.56 -13.84 -3.36
N SER A 134 -2.79 -13.15 -2.50
CA SER A 134 -1.46 -13.60 -2.06
C SER A 134 -1.50 -14.76 -1.05
N GLY A 135 -2.63 -14.94 -0.36
CA GLY A 135 -2.74 -15.95 0.70
C GLY A 135 -2.00 -15.62 1.99
N ILE A 136 -1.43 -14.40 2.15
CA ILE A 136 -0.68 -14.02 3.37
C ILE A 136 -1.57 -13.92 4.60
N LYS A 137 -2.89 -13.82 4.44
CA LYS A 137 -3.86 -13.73 5.53
C LYS A 137 -3.71 -14.84 6.56
N LYS A 138 -3.28 -16.03 6.15
CA LYS A 138 -3.05 -17.19 7.02
C LYS A 138 -1.96 -16.96 8.08
N TYR A 139 -1.07 -15.99 7.88
CA TYR A 139 0.00 -15.64 8.82
C TYR A 139 -0.36 -14.48 9.75
N LEU A 140 -1.46 -13.75 9.47
CA LEU A 140 -1.84 -12.52 10.13
C LEU A 140 -2.91 -12.73 11.18
N GLN A 141 -2.79 -12.07 12.33
CA GLN A 141 -3.82 -12.00 13.37
C GLN A 141 -4.78 -10.82 13.16
N GLY A 142 -4.39 -9.83 12.38
CA GLY A 142 -5.23 -8.70 12.01
C GLY A 142 -4.62 -7.84 10.90
N VAL A 143 -5.48 -7.01 10.30
CA VAL A 143 -5.12 -6.12 9.21
C VAL A 143 -5.72 -4.74 9.49
N PHE A 144 -4.90 -3.71 9.42
CA PHE A 144 -5.30 -2.32 9.58
C PHE A 144 -5.01 -1.55 8.29
N ILE A 145 -6.07 -1.28 7.53
CA ILE A 145 -5.99 -0.50 6.29
C ILE A 145 -6.42 0.93 6.61
N SER A 146 -5.58 1.90 6.31
CA SER A 146 -5.77 3.29 6.71
C SER A 146 -7.10 3.91 6.22
N GLU A 147 -7.60 3.49 5.06
CA GLU A 147 -8.92 3.93 4.55
C GLU A 147 -10.08 3.45 5.44
N GLU A 148 -9.97 2.26 6.05
CA GLU A 148 -10.97 1.71 6.98
C GLU A 148 -10.80 2.30 8.39
N VAL A 149 -9.55 2.56 8.80
CA VAL A 149 -9.20 3.16 10.10
C VAL A 149 -9.58 4.65 10.16
N GLY A 150 -9.56 5.36 9.03
CA GLY A 150 -9.84 6.79 8.94
C GLY A 150 -8.63 7.70 9.17
N TYR A 151 -7.46 7.12 9.48
CA TYR A 151 -6.18 7.82 9.66
C TYR A 151 -5.09 7.11 8.87
N ASN A 152 -4.02 7.84 8.50
CA ASN A 152 -2.89 7.30 7.75
C ASN A 152 -1.63 7.24 8.61
N LYS A 153 -0.73 6.27 8.36
CA LYS A 153 0.66 6.39 8.80
C LYS A 153 1.25 7.67 8.19
N PRO A 154 2.04 8.48 8.92
CA PRO A 154 2.64 8.28 10.22
C PRO A 154 1.86 8.88 11.40
N SER A 155 0.55 9.17 11.26
CA SER A 155 -0.20 9.81 12.32
C SER A 155 -0.28 8.95 13.58
N LYS A 156 -0.25 9.61 14.73
CA LYS A 156 -0.34 8.94 16.04
C LYS A 156 -1.70 8.24 16.19
N GLU A 157 -2.76 8.86 15.68
CA GLU A 157 -4.14 8.38 15.73
C GLU A 157 -4.28 7.02 15.01
N TYR A 158 -3.59 6.83 13.88
CA TYR A 158 -3.57 5.56 13.19
C TYR A 158 -3.01 4.43 14.08
N PHE A 159 -1.86 4.68 14.70
CA PHE A 159 -1.23 3.67 15.57
C PHE A 159 -2.01 3.45 16.87
N GLU A 160 -2.57 4.50 17.48
CA GLU A 160 -3.44 4.36 18.66
C GLU A 160 -4.67 3.50 18.35
N TYR A 161 -5.27 3.69 17.16
CA TYR A 161 -6.34 2.81 16.72
C TYR A 161 -5.86 1.35 16.61
N CYS A 162 -4.73 1.10 15.93
CA CYS A 162 -4.17 -0.25 15.82
C CYS A 162 -3.95 -0.86 17.22
N PHE A 163 -3.31 -0.14 18.12
CA PHE A 163 -2.99 -0.61 19.46
C PHE A 163 -4.23 -0.98 20.28
N SER A 164 -5.30 -0.18 20.16
CA SER A 164 -6.56 -0.46 20.88
C SER A 164 -7.30 -1.70 20.35
N HIS A 165 -6.96 -2.19 19.16
CA HIS A 165 -7.57 -3.37 18.54
C HIS A 165 -6.66 -4.61 18.56
N ILE A 166 -5.49 -4.52 19.19
CA ILE A 166 -4.58 -5.65 19.39
C ILE A 166 -4.75 -6.14 20.84
N PRO A 167 -5.21 -7.39 21.07
CA PRO A 167 -5.33 -7.94 22.43
C PRO A 167 -4.01 -7.92 23.16
N ASP A 168 -4.04 -7.56 24.44
CA ASP A 168 -2.86 -7.54 25.35
C ASP A 168 -1.65 -6.78 24.76
N PHE A 169 -1.92 -5.68 24.05
CA PHE A 169 -0.89 -4.88 23.40
C PHE A 169 0.11 -4.27 24.39
N LYS A 170 1.41 -4.37 24.05
CA LYS A 170 2.51 -3.75 24.79
C LYS A 170 3.47 -3.09 23.82
N LYS A 171 3.62 -1.77 23.92
CA LYS A 171 4.52 -0.99 23.03
C LYS A 171 5.96 -1.51 23.09
N GLU A 172 6.46 -1.75 24.28
CA GLU A 172 7.82 -2.22 24.57
C GLU A 172 8.12 -3.62 23.99
N ASN A 173 7.08 -4.36 23.61
CA ASN A 173 7.18 -5.67 22.99
C ASN A 173 6.84 -5.66 21.50
N THR A 174 6.66 -4.48 20.90
CA THR A 174 6.20 -4.33 19.51
C THR A 174 7.27 -3.70 18.64
N ALA A 175 7.38 -4.19 17.41
CA ALA A 175 8.21 -3.58 16.36
C ALA A 175 7.39 -3.34 15.10
N ILE A 176 7.70 -2.27 14.38
CA ILE A 176 7.21 -2.01 13.01
C ILE A 176 8.29 -2.34 12.00
N ILE A 177 7.89 -2.98 10.91
CA ILE A 177 8.74 -3.33 9.76
C ILE A 177 8.08 -2.74 8.51
N GLY A 178 8.81 -1.89 7.79
CA GLY A 178 8.32 -1.23 6.57
C GLY A 178 9.46 -0.56 5.82
N ASP A 179 9.23 -0.27 4.53
CA ASP A 179 10.21 0.36 3.63
C ASP A 179 10.22 1.89 3.73
N SER A 180 9.11 2.48 4.18
CA SER A 180 8.94 3.93 4.18
C SER A 180 9.50 4.60 5.44
N LEU A 181 10.57 5.40 5.28
CA LEU A 181 11.10 6.19 6.38
C LEU A 181 10.11 7.25 6.90
N SER A 182 9.25 7.80 6.03
CA SER A 182 8.30 8.86 6.39
C SER A 182 7.00 8.34 7.00
N SER A 183 6.53 7.16 6.60
CA SER A 183 5.27 6.61 7.11
C SER A 183 5.47 5.52 8.17
N ASP A 184 6.33 4.54 7.93
CA ASP A 184 6.52 3.42 8.85
C ASP A 184 7.44 3.78 10.02
N ILE A 185 8.68 4.16 9.69
CA ILE A 185 9.70 4.42 10.71
C ILE A 185 9.36 5.67 11.51
N GLN A 186 8.96 6.75 10.84
CA GLN A 186 8.51 7.95 11.55
C GLN A 186 7.22 7.70 12.34
N GLY A 187 6.29 6.90 11.78
CA GLY A 187 5.06 6.51 12.46
C GLY A 187 5.32 5.73 13.74
N GLY A 188 6.20 4.72 13.70
CA GLY A 188 6.63 4.00 14.89
C GLY A 188 7.23 4.92 15.96
N LYS A 189 8.10 5.86 15.55
CA LYS A 189 8.67 6.87 16.47
C LYS A 189 7.61 7.79 17.08
N ASN A 190 6.62 8.24 16.28
CA ASN A 190 5.54 9.10 16.74
C ASN A 190 4.64 8.38 17.75
N ALA A 191 4.51 7.08 17.60
CA ALA A 191 3.67 6.23 18.45
C ALA A 191 4.35 5.75 19.75
N GLY A 192 5.68 5.90 19.87
CA GLY A 192 6.49 5.49 21.02
C GLY A 192 6.91 4.05 20.96
#